data_26febcdee6af9af7418b17140b60957a
#
_entry.id   26febcdee6af9af7418b17140b60957a
#
_cell.length_a   1.000
_cell.length_b   1.000
_cell.length_c   1.000
_cell.angle_alpha   90.00
_cell.angle_beta   90.00
_cell.angle_gamma   90.00
#
_symmetry.space_group_name_H-M   'P 1'
#
loop_
_entity.id
_entity.type
_entity.pdbx_description
1 polymer ?
#
loop_
_entity_poly.entity_id
_entity_poly.type
_entity_poly.pdbx_seq_one_letter_code
_entity_poly.pdbx_strand_id
1 'polypeptide(L)'
;MSIKRFGTRIEEVSYTVRVGVYALIFDETRENLMIVSPPNGAYLLPGGEIETGETKEETLHREVMEELGFTVSIGTYLGEAEDFYYSTFRKKHYHNPGYFYVVESYQKVREPLEDFNKLYWLPIKEAHRLLKRGSHKWAIETYLAQHGLSIH
;
A
#
# COMPACT_ATOMS: atom_id res chain seq x y z
N MET A 1 9.07 7.11 19.42
CA MET A 1 9.19 7.54 18.03
C MET A 1 7.84 7.98 17.49
N SER A 2 7.83 9.05 16.75
CA SER A 2 6.60 9.53 16.13
C SER A 2 6.34 8.78 14.82
N ILE A 3 5.07 8.54 14.51
CA ILE A 3 4.64 7.96 13.26
C ILE A 3 4.78 9.02 12.17
N LYS A 4 5.28 8.64 11.00
CA LYS A 4 5.38 9.54 9.86
C LYS A 4 3.99 9.89 9.37
N ARG A 5 3.73 11.18 9.20
CA ARG A 5 2.41 11.71 8.84
C ARG A 5 2.48 12.48 7.53
N PHE A 6 1.51 12.23 6.66
CA PHE A 6 1.35 12.91 5.38
C PHE A 6 -0.03 13.57 5.32
N GLY A 7 -0.09 14.74 4.71
CA GLY A 7 -1.29 15.56 4.72
C GLY A 7 -1.44 16.32 6.01
N THR A 8 -2.43 17.18 6.07
CA THR A 8 -2.67 18.05 7.23
C THR A 8 -3.97 17.62 7.90
N ARG A 9 -3.87 17.34 9.20
CA ARG A 9 -5.07 17.13 10.00
C ARG A 9 -5.72 18.48 10.27
N ILE A 10 -6.97 18.61 9.83
CA ILE A 10 -7.76 19.83 10.03
C ILE A 10 -8.56 19.66 11.32
N GLU A 11 -8.47 20.63 12.23
CA GLU A 11 -9.25 20.64 13.46
C GLU A 11 -10.72 20.85 13.15
N GLU A 12 -11.60 20.37 14.03
CA GLU A 12 -13.04 20.51 13.91
C GLU A 12 -13.66 19.74 12.75
N VAL A 13 -12.88 18.90 12.07
CA VAL A 13 -13.36 18.03 11.01
C VAL A 13 -13.39 16.59 11.53
N SER A 14 -14.48 15.88 11.25
CA SER A 14 -14.57 14.47 11.56
C SER A 14 -13.85 13.64 10.50
N TYR A 15 -13.00 12.73 10.95
CA TYR A 15 -12.27 11.81 10.07
C TYR A 15 -12.82 10.40 10.20
N THR A 16 -13.02 9.74 9.06
CA THR A 16 -13.27 8.30 9.05
C THR A 16 -11.91 7.62 9.09
N VAL A 17 -11.71 6.78 10.10
CA VAL A 17 -10.43 6.08 10.28
C VAL A 17 -10.47 4.76 9.51
N ARG A 18 -9.46 4.54 8.65
CA ARG A 18 -9.31 3.29 7.91
C ARG A 18 -7.89 2.79 8.10
N VAL A 19 -7.73 1.80 8.96
CA VAL A 19 -6.41 1.20 9.22
C VAL A 19 -6.15 0.15 8.16
N GLY A 20 -5.04 0.30 7.44
CA GLY A 20 -4.70 -0.60 6.34
C GLY A 20 -3.35 -1.28 6.50
N VAL A 21 -3.17 -2.34 5.71
CA VAL A 21 -1.90 -3.08 5.62
C VAL A 21 -1.55 -3.19 4.15
N TYR A 22 -0.33 -2.83 3.80
CA TYR A 22 0.12 -2.72 2.42
C TYR A 22 1.49 -3.36 2.23
N ALA A 23 1.80 -3.73 1.00
CA ALA A 23 3.04 -4.46 0.71
C ALA A 23 3.78 -3.89 -0.49
N LEU A 24 5.10 -3.97 -0.40
CA LEU A 24 5.98 -3.86 -1.57
C LEU A 24 6.16 -5.28 -2.11
N ILE A 25 5.65 -5.53 -3.31
CA ILE A 25 5.80 -6.81 -4.00
C ILE A 25 6.61 -6.55 -5.26
N PHE A 26 7.83 -7.10 -5.29
CA PHE A 26 8.74 -6.96 -6.41
C PHE A 26 8.58 -8.14 -7.36
N ASP A 27 8.76 -7.88 -8.67
CA ASP A 27 8.83 -8.96 -9.64
C ASP A 27 10.15 -9.73 -9.50
N GLU A 28 10.35 -10.76 -10.33
CA GLU A 28 11.52 -11.61 -10.25
C GLU A 28 12.82 -10.85 -10.48
N THR A 29 12.80 -9.81 -11.30
CA THR A 29 13.99 -8.98 -11.55
C THR A 29 14.31 -8.05 -10.39
N ARG A 30 13.36 -7.84 -9.49
CA ARG A 30 13.39 -6.89 -8.37
C ARG A 30 13.53 -5.43 -8.83
N GLU A 31 13.24 -5.17 -10.08
CA GLU A 31 13.26 -3.82 -10.65
C GLU A 31 11.88 -3.18 -10.71
N ASN A 32 10.83 -3.99 -10.66
CA ASN A 32 9.46 -3.50 -10.78
C ASN A 32 8.65 -3.85 -9.53
N LEU A 33 7.72 -2.94 -9.20
CA LEU A 33 6.77 -3.10 -8.10
C LEU A 33 5.37 -3.31 -8.63
N MET A 34 4.60 -4.16 -7.97
CA MET A 34 3.19 -4.33 -8.27
C MET A 34 2.41 -3.12 -7.76
N ILE A 35 1.63 -2.53 -8.64
CA ILE A 35 0.77 -1.38 -8.33
C ILE A 35 -0.67 -1.74 -8.70
N VAL A 36 -1.59 -1.39 -7.83
CA VAL A 36 -3.03 -1.60 -8.02
C VAL A 36 -3.68 -0.24 -8.29
N SER A 37 -4.47 -0.15 -9.35
CA SER A 37 -5.21 1.07 -9.67
C SER A 37 -6.70 0.79 -9.71
N PRO A 38 -7.45 1.20 -8.67
CA PRO A 38 -8.90 1.06 -8.65
C PRO A 38 -9.57 1.95 -9.71
N PRO A 39 -10.90 1.80 -9.92
CA PRO A 39 -11.63 2.59 -10.92
C PRO A 39 -11.52 4.10 -10.76
N ASN A 40 -11.21 4.61 -9.56
CA ASN A 40 -11.01 6.05 -9.36
C ASN A 40 -9.71 6.58 -9.97
N GLY A 41 -8.87 5.71 -10.54
CA GLY A 41 -7.65 6.10 -11.22
C GLY A 41 -6.43 6.31 -10.31
N ALA A 42 -6.56 6.12 -9.01
CA ALA A 42 -5.42 6.24 -8.10
C ALA A 42 -4.45 5.08 -8.29
N TYR A 43 -3.17 5.30 -8.01
CA TYR A 43 -2.14 4.25 -7.99
C TYR A 43 -1.79 3.98 -6.53
N LEU A 44 -1.91 2.72 -6.11
CA LEU A 44 -1.75 2.31 -4.72
C LEU A 44 -0.87 1.06 -4.64
N LEU A 45 -0.23 0.87 -3.49
CA LEU A 45 0.38 -0.42 -3.17
C LEU A 45 -0.72 -1.46 -2.94
N PRO A 46 -0.45 -2.74 -3.21
CA PRO A 46 -1.40 -3.81 -2.85
C PRO A 46 -1.65 -3.83 -1.35
N GLY A 47 -2.87 -4.12 -0.96
CA GLY A 47 -3.27 -4.18 0.42
C GLY A 47 -4.66 -3.59 0.63
N GLY A 48 -5.03 -3.39 1.87
CA GLY A 48 -6.32 -2.83 2.18
C GLY A 48 -6.62 -2.79 3.67
N GLU A 49 -7.87 -2.54 3.99
CA GLU A 49 -8.31 -2.30 5.35
C GLU A 49 -8.37 -3.56 6.19
N ILE A 50 -7.90 -3.46 7.44
CA ILE A 50 -8.03 -4.54 8.44
C ILE A 50 -9.50 -4.73 8.77
N GLU A 51 -9.96 -5.97 8.72
CA GLU A 51 -11.29 -6.33 9.17
C GLU A 51 -11.23 -6.77 10.63
N THR A 52 -12.36 -6.67 11.32
CA THR A 52 -12.48 -7.05 12.73
C THR A 52 -11.98 -8.47 12.96
N GLY A 53 -11.05 -8.62 13.91
CA GLY A 53 -10.50 -9.92 14.28
C GLY A 53 -9.31 -10.38 13.45
N GLU A 54 -8.92 -9.63 12.42
CA GLU A 54 -7.75 -9.98 11.62
C GLU A 54 -6.47 -9.43 12.25
N THR A 55 -5.38 -10.20 12.13
CA THR A 55 -4.04 -9.66 12.34
C THR A 55 -3.62 -8.90 11.08
N LYS A 56 -2.54 -8.13 11.19
CA LYS A 56 -1.98 -7.41 10.02
C LYS A 56 -1.63 -8.38 8.89
N GLU A 57 -0.97 -9.49 9.25
CA GLU A 57 -0.54 -10.49 8.27
C GLU A 57 -1.74 -11.17 7.61
N GLU A 58 -2.77 -11.50 8.38
CA GLU A 58 -4.00 -12.08 7.83
C GLU A 58 -4.67 -11.14 6.84
N THR A 59 -4.73 -9.84 7.17
CA THR A 59 -5.28 -8.83 6.27
C THR A 59 -4.50 -8.79 4.97
N LEU A 60 -3.17 -8.78 5.06
CA LEU A 60 -2.33 -8.68 3.87
C LEU A 60 -2.52 -9.91 2.98
N HIS A 61 -2.52 -11.11 3.55
CA HIS A 61 -2.77 -12.33 2.78
C HIS A 61 -4.12 -12.30 2.08
N ARG A 62 -5.17 -11.88 2.76
CA ARG A 62 -6.53 -11.79 2.21
C ARG A 62 -6.60 -10.77 1.08
N GLU A 63 -6.12 -9.56 1.34
CA GLU A 63 -6.19 -8.48 0.35
C GLU A 63 -5.39 -8.79 -0.90
N VAL A 64 -4.20 -9.35 -0.76
CA VAL A 64 -3.36 -9.71 -1.90
C VAL A 64 -4.01 -10.81 -2.73
N MET A 65 -4.67 -11.76 -2.08
CA MET A 65 -5.42 -12.79 -2.80
C MET A 65 -6.60 -12.19 -3.57
N GLU A 66 -7.36 -11.29 -2.95
CA GLU A 66 -8.51 -10.64 -3.59
C GLU A 66 -8.10 -9.77 -4.77
N GLU A 67 -7.06 -8.97 -4.60
CA GLU A 67 -6.62 -8.01 -5.62
C GLU A 67 -5.79 -8.62 -6.73
N LEU A 68 -4.94 -9.58 -6.41
CA LEU A 68 -3.91 -10.08 -7.34
C LEU A 68 -4.05 -11.57 -7.67
N GLY A 69 -4.73 -12.33 -6.82
CA GLY A 69 -4.74 -13.78 -6.94
C GLY A 69 -3.40 -14.41 -6.52
N PHE A 70 -2.64 -13.72 -5.69
CA PHE A 70 -1.33 -14.18 -5.23
C PHE A 70 -1.41 -14.77 -3.83
N THR A 71 -0.62 -15.83 -3.58
CA THR A 71 -0.14 -16.16 -2.24
C THR A 71 1.22 -15.52 -2.07
N VAL A 72 1.56 -15.12 -0.86
CA VAL A 72 2.81 -14.42 -0.58
C VAL A 72 3.47 -14.95 0.68
N SER A 73 4.80 -14.80 0.72
CA SER A 73 5.59 -14.97 1.93
C SER A 73 5.94 -13.56 2.41
N ILE A 74 5.45 -13.19 3.59
CA ILE A 74 5.67 -11.86 4.14
C ILE A 74 7.07 -11.79 4.73
N GLY A 75 7.81 -10.76 4.35
CA GLY A 75 9.18 -10.53 4.81
C GLY A 75 9.28 -9.40 5.82
N THR A 76 10.17 -8.46 5.56
CA THR A 76 10.50 -7.38 6.49
C THR A 76 9.33 -6.43 6.73
N TYR A 77 9.08 -6.13 8.00
CA TYR A 77 8.16 -5.05 8.37
C TYR A 77 8.90 -3.72 8.25
N LEU A 78 8.35 -2.80 7.47
CA LEU A 78 8.98 -1.50 7.24
C LEU A 78 8.59 -0.47 8.31
N GLY A 79 7.43 -0.63 8.92
CA GLY A 79 6.93 0.33 9.89
C GLY A 79 5.55 0.84 9.54
N GLU A 80 5.12 1.89 10.25
CA GLU A 80 3.83 2.51 9.99
C GLU A 80 3.98 3.97 9.61
N ALA A 81 3.06 4.44 8.77
CA ALA A 81 2.94 5.82 8.37
C ALA A 81 1.46 6.10 8.12
N GLU A 82 1.05 7.35 8.23
CA GLU A 82 -0.37 7.66 8.11
C GLU A 82 -0.61 8.83 7.17
N ASP A 83 -1.77 8.80 6.52
CA ASP A 83 -2.24 9.89 5.66
C ASP A 83 -3.52 10.49 6.22
N PHE A 84 -3.63 11.81 6.05
CA PHE A 84 -4.87 12.55 6.24
C PHE A 84 -5.25 13.14 4.89
N TYR A 85 -6.46 12.88 4.42
CA TYR A 85 -6.86 13.40 3.12
C TYR A 85 -8.37 13.52 3.01
N TYR A 86 -8.81 14.33 2.05
CA TYR A 86 -10.21 14.43 1.69
C TYR A 86 -10.44 13.66 0.38
N SER A 87 -11.42 12.74 0.41
CA SER A 87 -11.83 12.01 -0.80
C SER A 87 -12.93 12.79 -1.51
N THR A 88 -12.63 13.32 -2.69
CA THR A 88 -13.62 14.02 -3.50
C THR A 88 -14.68 13.04 -4.01
N PHE A 89 -14.29 11.79 -4.25
CA PHE A 89 -15.21 10.74 -4.71
C PHE A 89 -16.23 10.37 -3.63
N ARG A 90 -15.77 10.16 -2.38
CA ARG A 90 -16.65 9.79 -1.27
C ARG A 90 -17.15 10.98 -0.47
N LYS A 91 -16.61 12.16 -0.72
CA LYS A 91 -16.96 13.42 -0.04
C LYS A 91 -16.79 13.31 1.48
N LYS A 92 -15.65 12.72 1.91
CA LYS A 92 -15.31 12.48 3.30
C LYS A 92 -13.84 12.75 3.55
N HIS A 93 -13.55 13.13 4.78
CA HIS A 93 -12.17 13.18 5.27
C HIS A 93 -11.79 11.82 5.84
N TYR A 94 -10.59 11.35 5.49
CA TYR A 94 -10.05 10.07 5.96
C TYR A 94 -8.76 10.25 6.74
N HIS A 95 -8.63 9.45 7.80
CA HIS A 95 -7.38 9.22 8.50
C HIS A 95 -7.02 7.76 8.24
N ASN A 96 -5.93 7.55 7.51
CA ASN A 96 -5.54 6.23 7.05
C ASN A 96 -4.18 5.82 7.62
N PRO A 97 -4.13 5.27 8.86
CA PRO A 97 -2.92 4.65 9.36
C PRO A 97 -2.61 3.40 8.53
N GLY A 98 -1.35 3.24 8.14
CA GLY A 98 -0.92 2.11 7.32
C GLY A 98 0.26 1.39 7.93
N TYR A 99 0.25 0.05 7.82
CA TYR A 99 1.36 -0.82 8.19
C TYR A 99 1.94 -1.40 6.92
N PHE A 100 3.27 -1.32 6.77
CA PHE A 100 3.93 -1.63 5.50
C PHE A 100 4.92 -2.77 5.66
N TYR A 101 4.85 -3.72 4.73
CA TYR A 101 5.72 -4.90 4.70
C TYR A 101 6.37 -5.05 3.33
N VAL A 102 7.52 -5.70 3.29
CA VAL A 102 8.10 -6.19 2.05
C VAL A 102 7.69 -7.65 1.91
N VAL A 103 7.17 -8.02 0.75
CA VAL A 103 6.86 -9.41 0.43
C VAL A 103 8.13 -10.07 -0.07
N GLU A 104 8.52 -11.18 0.56
CA GLU A 104 9.74 -11.90 0.23
C GLU A 104 9.61 -12.67 -1.08
N SER A 105 8.45 -13.30 -1.29
CA SER A 105 8.17 -14.06 -2.49
C SER A 105 6.66 -14.12 -2.73
N TYR A 106 6.27 -14.35 -3.97
CA TYR A 106 4.86 -14.47 -4.33
C TYR A 106 4.67 -15.58 -5.36
N GLN A 107 3.44 -16.07 -5.44
CA GLN A 107 3.04 -17.02 -6.45
C GLN A 107 1.63 -16.71 -6.90
N LYS A 108 1.43 -16.54 -8.20
CA LYS A 108 0.07 -16.38 -8.74
C LYS A 108 -0.60 -17.75 -8.76
N VAL A 109 -1.71 -17.89 -8.02
CA VAL A 109 -2.44 -19.15 -7.89
C VAL A 109 -3.81 -19.11 -8.53
N ARG A 110 -4.32 -17.92 -8.85
CA ARG A 110 -5.61 -17.76 -9.50
C ARG A 110 -5.72 -16.36 -10.11
N GLU A 111 -6.77 -16.10 -10.87
CA GLU A 111 -7.10 -14.76 -11.29
C GLU A 111 -7.60 -13.95 -10.10
N PRO A 112 -7.43 -12.62 -10.11
CA PRO A 112 -7.96 -11.77 -9.04
C PRO A 112 -9.46 -11.98 -8.84
N LEU A 113 -9.90 -11.93 -7.56
CA LEU A 113 -11.33 -11.96 -7.25
C LEU A 113 -11.97 -10.61 -7.58
N GLU A 114 -11.18 -9.53 -7.45
CA GLU A 114 -11.60 -8.18 -7.81
C GLU A 114 -11.09 -7.88 -9.22
N ASP A 115 -11.96 -7.96 -10.21
CA ASP A 115 -11.59 -7.79 -11.62
C ASP A 115 -11.69 -6.34 -12.12
N PHE A 116 -12.12 -5.43 -11.25
CA PHE A 116 -12.31 -4.02 -11.61
C PHE A 116 -11.04 -3.17 -11.47
N ASN A 117 -9.98 -3.70 -10.85
CA ASN A 117 -8.71 -3.00 -10.70
C ASN A 117 -7.81 -3.20 -11.92
N LYS A 118 -7.01 -2.20 -12.22
CA LYS A 118 -5.91 -2.35 -13.18
C LYS A 118 -4.64 -2.66 -12.39
N LEU A 119 -3.85 -3.60 -12.90
CA LEU A 119 -2.63 -4.07 -12.23
C LEU A 119 -1.43 -3.75 -13.11
N TYR A 120 -0.38 -3.22 -12.50
CA TYR A 120 0.83 -2.82 -13.22
C TYR A 120 2.07 -3.30 -12.50
N TRP A 121 3.03 -3.82 -13.27
CA TRP A 121 4.41 -3.93 -12.80
C TRP A 121 5.12 -2.66 -13.28
N LEU A 122 5.48 -1.79 -12.34
CA LEU A 122 6.11 -0.51 -12.68
C LEU A 122 7.53 -0.44 -12.13
N PRO A 123 8.48 0.15 -12.89
CA PRO A 123 9.80 0.43 -12.33
C PRO A 123 9.66 1.20 -11.02
N ILE A 124 10.55 0.93 -10.07
CA ILE A 124 10.47 1.49 -8.72
C ILE A 124 10.32 3.02 -8.76
N LYS A 125 11.12 3.69 -9.57
CA LYS A 125 11.08 5.16 -9.70
C LYS A 125 9.72 5.65 -10.20
N GLU A 126 9.17 4.95 -11.19
CA GLU A 126 7.87 5.29 -11.77
C GLU A 126 6.75 5.03 -10.78
N ALA A 127 6.80 3.90 -10.08
CA ALA A 127 5.84 3.57 -9.02
C ALA A 127 5.85 4.67 -7.95
N HIS A 128 7.02 5.07 -7.50
CA HIS A 128 7.16 6.14 -6.50
C HIS A 128 6.52 7.43 -6.99
N ARG A 129 6.75 7.79 -8.25
CA ARG A 129 6.20 9.03 -8.83
C ARG A 129 4.67 9.01 -8.88
N LEU A 130 4.09 7.86 -9.22
CA LEU A 130 2.65 7.75 -9.49
C LEU A 130 1.80 7.46 -8.25
N LEU A 131 2.38 6.90 -7.19
CA LEU A 131 1.61 6.55 -6.00
C LEU A 131 0.86 7.75 -5.42
N LYS A 132 -0.40 7.55 -5.12
CA LYS A 132 -1.30 8.60 -4.63
C LYS A 132 -0.99 9.03 -3.20
N ARG A 133 -0.64 8.06 -2.32
CA ARG A 133 -0.49 8.30 -0.88
C ARG A 133 0.96 8.56 -0.50
N GLY A 134 1.18 9.59 0.34
CA GLY A 134 2.51 9.88 0.86
C GLY A 134 3.09 8.73 1.65
N SER A 135 2.26 8.01 2.41
CA SER A 135 2.70 6.84 3.18
C SER A 135 3.20 5.72 2.27
N HIS A 136 2.58 5.53 1.11
CA HIS A 136 3.01 4.51 0.15
C HIS A 136 4.37 4.88 -0.48
N LYS A 137 4.57 6.17 -0.79
CA LYS A 137 5.88 6.65 -1.25
C LYS A 137 6.94 6.46 -0.17
N TRP A 138 6.59 6.78 1.07
CA TRP A 138 7.46 6.60 2.23
C TRP A 138 7.92 5.14 2.38
N ALA A 139 7.04 4.17 2.11
CA ALA A 139 7.39 2.77 2.20
C ALA A 139 8.50 2.41 1.20
N ILE A 140 8.41 2.92 -0.03
CA ILE A 140 9.46 2.72 -1.03
C ILE A 140 10.77 3.37 -0.56
N GLU A 141 10.70 4.60 -0.08
CA GLU A 141 11.88 5.34 0.39
C GLU A 141 12.56 4.62 1.56
N THR A 142 11.74 4.10 2.49
CA THR A 142 12.23 3.35 3.65
C THR A 142 12.94 2.07 3.22
N TYR A 143 12.33 1.32 2.29
CA TYR A 143 12.94 0.11 1.74
C TYR A 143 14.30 0.44 1.09
N LEU A 144 14.32 1.45 0.24
CA LEU A 144 15.55 1.84 -0.46
C LEU A 144 16.64 2.26 0.53
N ALA A 145 16.30 3.04 1.56
CA ALA A 145 17.25 3.48 2.56
C ALA A 145 17.86 2.29 3.31
N GLN A 146 17.08 1.25 3.60
CA GLN A 146 17.57 0.03 4.24
C GLN A 146 18.58 -0.72 3.36
N HIS A 147 18.58 -0.46 2.06
CA HIS A 147 19.50 -1.08 1.10
C HIS A 147 20.57 -0.08 0.62
N GLY A 148 20.72 1.05 1.30
CA GLY A 148 21.71 2.06 0.94
C GLY A 148 21.40 2.80 -0.35
N LEU A 149 20.14 2.84 -0.77
CA LEU A 149 19.69 3.44 -2.02
C LEU A 149 18.74 4.60 -1.72
N SER A 150 18.47 5.41 -2.76
CA SER A 150 17.50 6.51 -2.67
C SER A 150 16.83 6.74 -4.02
N ILE A 151 15.73 7.47 -4.00
CA ILE A 151 15.03 7.89 -5.21
C ILE A 151 15.76 9.11 -5.79
N HIS A 152 15.96 9.08 -7.11
CA HIS A 152 16.59 10.18 -7.86
C HIS A 152 15.70 10.64 -9.00
#